data_c37fdb7218547ce7ff5ca98e4d05d468
#
_entry.id   c37fdb7218547ce7ff5ca98e4d05d468
#
_cell.length_a   1.000
_cell.length_b   1.000
_cell.length_c   1.000
_cell.angle_alpha   90.00
_cell.angle_beta   90.00
_cell.angle_gamma   90.00
#
_symmetry.space_group_name_H-M   'P 1'
#
loop_
_entity.id
_entity.type
_entity.pdbx_description
1 polymer ?
#
loop_
_entity_poly.entity_id
_entity_poly.type
_entity_poly.pdbx_seq_one_letter_code
_entity_poly.pdbx_strand_id
1 'polypeptide(L)'
;SGPYDFVMFTGDLVNYPKISELQKFTSHVNNLIYPWYAIAGNHDISIDGPLTKDKFMATLAQANDNMNQKNIYYAFTPKKGFRVICLDSIIDYKLTANGEISNEEFIWLKEELDEHEKDTIIVCTHVPIIEPYSSSNHKMLNEYEVRKLLKTHKNPLIVLQGHYHCVKIRQDENMLVITSPSLVTYPNAFRVININSNKNRTLV
;
A
#
# COMPACT_ATOMS: atom_id res chain seq x y z
N SER A 1 20.32 -11.44 -7.51
CA SER A 1 19.43 -10.40 -7.02
C SER A 1 19.17 -10.62 -5.53
N GLY A 2 19.16 -9.58 -4.75
CA GLY A 2 18.96 -9.54 -3.31
C GLY A 2 20.23 -9.23 -2.56
N PRO A 3 20.29 -8.86 -1.28
CA PRO A 3 19.21 -9.00 -0.31
C PRO A 3 18.19 -7.85 -0.42
N TYR A 4 16.92 -8.15 -0.14
CA TYR A 4 15.85 -7.15 -0.03
C TYR A 4 15.53 -6.91 1.45
N ASP A 5 15.24 -5.66 1.84
CA ASP A 5 14.83 -5.35 3.20
C ASP A 5 13.42 -5.90 3.49
N PHE A 6 12.52 -5.85 2.49
CA PHE A 6 11.18 -6.44 2.57
C PHE A 6 10.52 -6.59 1.18
N VAL A 7 9.41 -7.31 1.15
CA VAL A 7 8.49 -7.41 0.00
C VAL A 7 7.17 -6.75 0.38
N MET A 8 6.62 -5.88 -0.49
CA MET A 8 5.34 -5.22 -0.29
C MET A 8 4.35 -5.66 -1.36
N PHE A 9 3.19 -6.14 -0.93
CA PHE A 9 2.04 -6.42 -1.78
C PHE A 9 1.05 -5.26 -1.69
N THR A 10 0.81 -4.61 -2.82
CA THR A 10 -0.03 -3.39 -2.89
C THR A 10 -1.51 -3.70 -3.16
N GLY A 11 -2.03 -4.77 -2.57
CA GLY A 11 -3.43 -5.17 -2.62
C GLY A 11 -3.80 -6.09 -3.77
N ASP A 12 -5.06 -6.53 -3.79
CA ASP A 12 -5.61 -7.55 -4.69
C ASP A 12 -4.81 -8.85 -4.62
N LEU A 13 -4.65 -9.37 -3.39
CA LEU A 13 -3.93 -10.61 -3.10
C LEU A 13 -4.69 -11.83 -3.61
N VAL A 14 -6.01 -11.69 -3.73
CA VAL A 14 -6.92 -12.71 -4.23
C VAL A 14 -7.87 -12.13 -5.28
N ASN A 15 -8.46 -12.99 -6.12
CA ASN A 15 -9.45 -12.54 -7.10
C ASN A 15 -10.87 -12.48 -6.52
N TYR A 16 -11.16 -13.33 -5.52
CA TYR A 16 -12.42 -13.36 -4.81
C TYR A 16 -12.17 -13.32 -3.30
N PRO A 17 -12.94 -12.51 -2.54
CA PRO A 17 -12.71 -12.31 -1.12
C PRO A 17 -13.14 -13.51 -0.28
N LYS A 18 -12.35 -14.58 -0.31
CA LYS A 18 -12.54 -15.82 0.44
C LYS A 18 -11.36 -16.08 1.36
N ILE A 19 -11.64 -16.48 2.61
CA ILE A 19 -10.59 -16.82 3.59
C ILE A 19 -9.67 -17.90 3.03
N SER A 20 -10.21 -18.94 2.39
CA SER A 20 -9.42 -20.03 1.81
C SER A 20 -8.46 -19.57 0.68
N GLU A 21 -8.85 -18.59 -0.12
CA GLU A 21 -7.98 -18.03 -1.15
C GLU A 21 -6.85 -17.20 -0.52
N LEU A 22 -7.17 -16.40 0.50
CA LEU A 22 -6.16 -15.64 1.25
C LEU A 22 -5.18 -16.57 1.99
N GLN A 23 -5.67 -17.68 2.56
CA GLN A 23 -4.81 -18.71 3.17
C GLN A 23 -3.88 -19.38 2.14
N LYS A 24 -4.35 -19.62 0.92
CA LYS A 24 -3.48 -20.10 -0.16
C LYS A 24 -2.40 -19.08 -0.52
N PHE A 25 -2.78 -17.80 -0.65
CA PHE A 25 -1.81 -16.73 -0.87
C PHE A 25 -0.75 -16.75 0.23
N THR A 26 -1.12 -16.72 1.50
CA THR A 26 -0.16 -16.70 2.62
C THR A 26 0.74 -17.95 2.64
N SER A 27 0.21 -19.13 2.31
CA SER A 27 0.99 -20.36 2.24
C SER A 27 2.09 -20.33 1.17
N HIS A 28 1.85 -19.61 0.05
CA HIS A 28 2.86 -19.43 -0.99
C HIS A 28 3.88 -18.35 -0.60
N VAL A 29 3.40 -17.22 -0.08
CA VAL A 29 4.26 -16.07 0.25
C VAL A 29 5.21 -16.37 1.42
N ASN A 30 4.80 -17.23 2.35
CA ASN A 30 5.65 -17.67 3.46
C ASN A 30 6.90 -18.49 3.03
N ASN A 31 7.00 -18.87 1.76
CA ASN A 31 8.24 -19.42 1.22
C ASN A 31 9.26 -18.33 0.84
N LEU A 32 8.90 -17.05 0.91
CA LEU A 32 9.86 -15.96 0.74
C LEU A 32 10.82 -15.92 1.93
N ILE A 33 12.10 -15.71 1.62
CA ILE A 33 13.16 -15.58 2.65
C ILE A 33 13.25 -14.17 3.23
N TYR A 34 12.43 -13.24 2.72
CA TYR A 34 12.39 -11.83 3.13
C TYR A 34 11.12 -11.54 3.92
N PRO A 35 11.17 -10.60 4.89
CA PRO A 35 9.94 -10.08 5.50
C PRO A 35 8.97 -9.60 4.42
N TRP A 36 7.69 -9.88 4.59
CA TRP A 36 6.68 -9.38 3.69
C TRP A 36 5.55 -8.67 4.42
N TYR A 37 4.95 -7.70 3.72
CA TYR A 37 3.83 -6.88 4.17
C TYR A 37 2.80 -6.79 3.05
N ALA A 38 1.54 -6.55 3.41
CA ALA A 38 0.46 -6.44 2.44
C ALA A 38 -0.59 -5.43 2.89
N ILE A 39 -1.16 -4.71 1.95
CA ILE A 39 -2.38 -3.92 2.14
C ILE A 39 -3.54 -4.60 1.42
N ALA A 40 -4.77 -4.24 1.77
CA ALA A 40 -5.95 -4.74 1.09
C ALA A 40 -6.16 -4.05 -0.26
N GLY A 41 -6.65 -4.80 -1.25
CA GLY A 41 -7.24 -4.30 -2.49
C GLY A 41 -8.76 -4.50 -2.50
N ASN A 42 -9.43 -3.99 -3.53
CA ASN A 42 -10.89 -4.09 -3.63
C ASN A 42 -11.39 -5.52 -3.91
N HIS A 43 -10.55 -6.42 -4.39
CA HIS A 43 -10.84 -7.84 -4.52
C HIS A 43 -10.62 -8.63 -3.23
N ASP A 44 -9.97 -8.05 -2.22
CA ASP A 44 -9.65 -8.76 -0.97
C ASP A 44 -10.74 -8.65 0.08
N ILE A 45 -11.62 -7.65 0.00
CA ILE A 45 -12.61 -7.33 1.02
C ILE A 45 -14.02 -7.57 0.52
N SER A 46 -14.81 -8.30 1.31
CA SER A 46 -16.23 -8.52 1.04
C SER A 46 -17.07 -7.38 1.60
N ILE A 47 -18.04 -6.94 0.81
CA ILE A 47 -19.22 -6.24 1.32
C ILE A 47 -20.05 -7.28 2.04
N ASP A 48 -20.79 -7.37 2.85
CA ASP A 48 -21.69 -8.39 3.45
C ASP A 48 -21.22 -9.86 3.34
N GLY A 49 -19.94 -10.09 3.09
CA GLY A 49 -19.39 -11.44 2.85
C GLY A 49 -18.45 -11.96 3.95
N PRO A 50 -17.82 -13.11 3.73
CA PRO A 50 -17.05 -13.79 4.75
C PRO A 50 -15.69 -13.12 5.07
N LEU A 51 -15.09 -12.36 4.15
CA LEU A 51 -13.77 -11.76 4.32
C LEU A 51 -13.89 -10.25 4.54
N THR A 52 -14.22 -9.86 5.76
CA THR A 52 -14.21 -8.47 6.22
C THR A 52 -12.77 -7.98 6.44
N LYS A 53 -12.58 -6.67 6.63
CA LYS A 53 -11.26 -6.07 6.94
C LYS A 53 -10.60 -6.72 8.17
N ASP A 54 -11.35 -6.95 9.24
CA ASP A 54 -10.85 -7.61 10.45
C ASP A 54 -10.40 -9.05 10.18
N LYS A 55 -11.19 -9.81 9.41
CA LYS A 55 -10.83 -11.19 9.05
C LYS A 55 -9.66 -11.26 8.08
N PHE A 56 -9.54 -10.28 7.17
CA PHE A 56 -8.37 -10.14 6.31
C PHE A 56 -7.11 -9.98 7.15
N MET A 57 -7.08 -9.00 8.06
CA MET A 57 -5.94 -8.79 8.94
C MET A 57 -5.66 -9.98 9.86
N ALA A 58 -6.68 -10.57 10.48
CA ALA A 58 -6.53 -11.75 11.31
C ALA A 58 -5.95 -12.96 10.55
N THR A 59 -6.35 -13.16 9.29
CA THR A 59 -5.82 -14.24 8.45
C THR A 59 -4.35 -14.00 8.10
N LEU A 60 -3.97 -12.77 7.78
CA LEU A 60 -2.57 -12.43 7.51
C LEU A 60 -1.71 -12.56 8.80
N ALA A 61 -2.21 -12.09 9.94
CA ALA A 61 -1.52 -12.17 11.23
C ALA A 61 -1.25 -13.62 11.68
N GLN A 62 -2.16 -14.55 11.41
CA GLN A 62 -1.95 -15.98 11.67
C GLN A 62 -0.79 -16.58 10.87
N ALA A 63 -0.49 -16.01 9.73
CA ALA A 63 0.54 -16.51 8.83
C ALA A 63 1.89 -15.78 8.95
N ASN A 64 1.89 -14.54 9.47
CA ASN A 64 3.06 -13.68 9.49
C ASN A 64 2.97 -12.65 10.63
N ASP A 65 3.89 -12.74 11.57
CA ASP A 65 3.96 -11.84 12.73
C ASP A 65 4.09 -10.35 12.35
N ASN A 66 4.71 -10.04 11.21
CA ASN A 66 4.78 -8.66 10.72
C ASN A 66 3.40 -8.08 10.38
N MET A 67 2.42 -8.93 10.12
CA MET A 67 1.03 -8.55 9.84
C MET A 67 0.13 -8.55 11.07
N ASN A 68 0.67 -8.78 12.27
CA ASN A 68 -0.07 -8.65 13.52
C ASN A 68 -0.21 -7.16 13.91
N GLN A 69 -1.00 -6.44 13.13
CA GLN A 69 -1.23 -5.00 13.26
C GLN A 69 -2.61 -4.74 13.90
N LYS A 70 -2.72 -3.63 14.64
CA LYS A 70 -3.96 -3.27 15.34
C LYS A 70 -5.09 -2.91 14.36
N ASN A 71 -4.76 -2.19 13.28
CA ASN A 71 -5.70 -1.69 12.28
C ASN A 71 -5.31 -2.25 10.90
N ILE A 72 -6.24 -2.15 9.94
CA ILE A 72 -5.98 -2.49 8.54
C ILE A 72 -5.03 -1.49 7.86
N TYR A 73 -5.00 -0.25 8.34
CA TYR A 73 -3.93 0.72 8.04
C TYR A 73 -2.88 0.68 9.16
N TYR A 74 -1.62 0.75 8.80
CA TYR A 74 -0.52 0.58 9.75
C TYR A 74 0.78 1.19 9.21
N ALA A 75 1.78 1.31 10.07
CA ALA A 75 3.09 1.77 9.66
C ALA A 75 4.20 0.98 10.36
N PHE A 76 5.36 0.88 9.69
CA PHE A 76 6.53 0.22 10.24
C PHE A 76 7.82 0.90 9.78
N THR A 77 8.91 0.63 10.51
CA THR A 77 10.25 1.15 10.21
C THR A 77 11.15 0.02 9.75
N PRO A 78 11.34 -0.18 8.44
CA PRO A 78 12.18 -1.26 7.92
C PRO A 78 13.66 -1.03 8.25
N LYS A 79 14.06 0.23 8.34
CA LYS A 79 15.42 0.67 8.61
C LYS A 79 15.40 2.10 9.15
N LYS A 80 16.36 2.45 9.99
CA LYS A 80 16.49 3.81 10.54
C LYS A 80 16.53 4.85 9.42
N GLY A 81 15.71 5.89 9.56
CA GLY A 81 15.57 6.98 8.58
C GLY A 81 14.55 6.70 7.46
N PHE A 82 13.80 5.59 7.59
CA PHE A 82 12.71 5.23 6.66
C PHE A 82 11.46 4.86 7.44
N ARG A 83 10.32 5.37 7.03
CA ARG A 83 9.00 4.98 7.52
C ARG A 83 8.12 4.51 6.37
N VAL A 84 7.54 3.34 6.50
CA VAL A 84 6.53 2.81 5.56
C VAL A 84 5.17 2.99 6.19
N ILE A 85 4.27 3.66 5.47
CA ILE A 85 2.89 3.95 5.88
C ILE A 85 1.97 3.22 4.92
N CYS A 86 1.20 2.28 5.42
CA CYS A 86 0.28 1.42 4.68
C CYS A 86 -1.15 1.92 4.88
N LEU A 87 -1.78 2.41 3.83
CA LEU A 87 -3.12 2.98 3.87
C LEU A 87 -4.19 1.96 3.48
N ASP A 88 -5.34 2.08 4.12
CA ASP A 88 -6.57 1.41 3.70
C ASP A 88 -7.39 2.31 2.80
N SER A 89 -7.32 2.07 1.51
CA SER A 89 -8.11 2.81 0.53
C SER A 89 -9.41 2.10 0.13
N ILE A 90 -9.81 1.03 0.82
CA ILE A 90 -10.91 0.19 0.38
C ILE A 90 -12.24 0.60 1.02
N ILE A 91 -13.22 0.87 0.18
CA ILE A 91 -14.60 1.12 0.56
C ILE A 91 -15.30 -0.24 0.72
N ASP A 92 -15.79 -0.56 1.91
CA ASP A 92 -16.41 -1.86 2.24
C ASP A 92 -17.92 -1.79 2.53
N TYR A 93 -18.54 -0.62 2.39
CA TYR A 93 -19.98 -0.40 2.60
C TYR A 93 -20.81 -0.30 1.30
N LYS A 94 -20.16 -0.34 0.14
CA LYS A 94 -20.81 -0.36 -1.18
C LYS A 94 -19.92 -1.01 -2.23
N LEU A 95 -20.53 -1.60 -3.27
CA LEU A 95 -19.79 -2.17 -4.39
C LEU A 95 -19.20 -1.06 -5.26
N THR A 96 -17.87 -0.92 -5.23
CA THR A 96 -17.13 0.07 -6.01
C THR A 96 -15.67 -0.34 -6.15
N ALA A 97 -15.03 0.09 -7.22
CA ALA A 97 -13.59 0.03 -7.37
C ALA A 97 -12.92 1.39 -7.06
N ASN A 98 -13.70 2.42 -6.69
CA ASN A 98 -13.16 3.64 -6.12
C ASN A 98 -12.67 3.40 -4.69
N GLY A 99 -11.76 4.22 -4.22
CA GLY A 99 -11.24 4.20 -2.87
C GLY A 99 -11.49 5.49 -2.11
N GLU A 100 -11.32 5.43 -0.80
CA GLU A 100 -11.43 6.57 0.10
C GLU A 100 -10.63 6.30 1.36
N ILE A 101 -9.88 7.27 1.84
CA ILE A 101 -9.24 7.24 3.15
C ILE A 101 -10.23 7.79 4.17
N SER A 102 -10.49 7.04 5.25
CA SER A 102 -11.42 7.48 6.31
C SER A 102 -10.89 8.73 7.05
N ASN A 103 -11.80 9.46 7.69
CA ASN A 103 -11.38 10.63 8.49
C ASN A 103 -10.46 10.24 9.66
N GLU A 104 -10.70 9.09 10.29
CA GLU A 104 -9.87 8.58 11.38
C GLU A 104 -8.45 8.26 10.87
N GLU A 105 -8.37 7.56 9.76
CA GLU A 105 -7.10 7.24 9.12
C GLU A 105 -6.37 8.48 8.62
N PHE A 106 -7.09 9.48 8.12
CA PHE A 106 -6.52 10.75 7.69
C PHE A 106 -5.85 11.51 8.86
N ILE A 107 -6.47 11.50 10.04
CA ILE A 107 -5.88 12.09 11.26
C ILE A 107 -4.62 11.32 11.64
N TRP A 108 -4.69 9.99 11.66
CA TRP A 108 -3.56 9.13 11.96
C TRP A 108 -2.41 9.32 10.93
N LEU A 109 -2.71 9.42 9.64
CA LEU A 109 -1.71 9.70 8.61
C LEU A 109 -0.97 11.01 8.87
N LYS A 110 -1.70 12.05 9.31
CA LYS A 110 -1.09 13.33 9.67
C LYS A 110 -0.14 13.16 10.85
N GLU A 111 -0.53 12.43 11.90
CA GLU A 111 0.30 12.17 13.07
C GLU A 111 1.58 11.41 12.68
N GLU A 112 1.47 10.37 11.83
CA GLU A 112 2.62 9.62 11.31
C GLU A 112 3.61 10.52 10.53
N LEU A 113 3.10 11.43 9.71
CA LEU A 113 3.93 12.37 8.96
C LEU A 113 4.63 13.38 9.86
N ASP A 114 3.94 13.88 10.88
CA ASP A 114 4.47 14.84 11.84
C ASP A 114 5.56 14.19 12.74
N GLU A 115 5.33 12.97 13.23
CA GLU A 115 6.30 12.22 14.07
C GLU A 115 7.56 11.82 13.28
N HIS A 116 7.41 11.56 11.99
CA HIS A 116 8.48 11.11 11.11
C HIS A 116 8.94 12.17 10.11
N GLU A 117 8.87 13.46 10.48
CA GLU A 117 9.20 14.59 9.60
C GLU A 117 10.61 14.55 8.98
N LYS A 118 11.54 13.81 9.61
CA LYS A 118 12.94 13.68 9.18
C LYS A 118 13.24 12.41 8.40
N ASP A 119 12.28 11.50 8.34
CA ASP A 119 12.45 10.23 7.67
C ASP A 119 12.09 10.33 6.17
N THR A 120 12.63 9.43 5.38
CA THR A 120 12.12 9.16 4.03
C THR A 120 10.83 8.36 4.16
N ILE A 121 9.72 8.89 3.68
CA ILE A 121 8.42 8.27 3.79
C ILE A 121 8.12 7.45 2.53
N ILE A 122 7.63 6.22 2.75
CA ILE A 122 7.11 5.34 1.71
C ILE A 122 5.63 5.10 2.03
N VAL A 123 4.73 5.66 1.23
CA VAL A 123 3.28 5.46 1.37
C VAL A 123 2.85 4.34 0.43
N CYS A 124 2.17 3.33 0.97
CA CYS A 124 1.59 2.24 0.21
C CYS A 124 0.07 2.36 0.21
N THR A 125 -0.55 2.34 -0.97
CA THR A 125 -2.01 2.36 -1.14
C THR A 125 -2.41 1.46 -2.30
N HIS A 126 -3.59 0.85 -2.24
CA HIS A 126 -4.09 0.08 -3.38
C HIS A 126 -4.69 1.01 -4.44
N VAL A 127 -5.76 1.72 -4.10
CA VAL A 127 -6.37 2.69 -5.02
C VAL A 127 -5.47 3.92 -5.13
N PRO A 128 -5.11 4.34 -6.35
CA PRO A 128 -4.14 5.39 -6.57
C PRO A 128 -4.52 6.75 -5.98
N ILE A 129 -3.58 7.37 -5.28
CA ILE A 129 -3.64 8.79 -4.89
C ILE A 129 -3.46 9.68 -6.11
N ILE A 130 -2.63 9.23 -7.07
CA ILE A 130 -2.46 9.92 -8.36
C ILE A 130 -2.73 8.92 -9.47
N GLU A 131 -3.83 9.10 -10.15
CA GLU A 131 -4.25 8.19 -11.22
C GLU A 131 -3.20 8.09 -12.33
N PRO A 132 -2.80 6.88 -12.75
CA PRO A 132 -1.96 6.72 -13.93
C PRO A 132 -2.69 7.10 -15.21
N TYR A 133 -4.00 6.87 -15.27
CA TYR A 133 -4.92 7.23 -16.34
C TYR A 133 -6.24 7.71 -15.75
N SER A 134 -6.91 8.65 -16.39
CA SER A 134 -8.21 9.17 -15.93
C SER A 134 -9.27 8.07 -15.93
N SER A 135 -9.96 7.91 -14.80
CA SER A 135 -11.07 6.96 -14.64
C SER A 135 -12.13 7.53 -13.71
N SER A 136 -13.41 7.31 -14.03
CA SER A 136 -14.52 7.67 -13.14
C SER A 136 -14.76 6.65 -12.02
N ASN A 137 -14.28 5.41 -12.20
CA ASN A 137 -14.68 4.26 -11.36
C ASN A 137 -13.50 3.59 -10.64
N HIS A 138 -12.27 4.11 -10.76
CA HIS A 138 -11.07 3.50 -10.19
C HIS A 138 -10.18 4.55 -9.50
N LYS A 139 -10.79 5.58 -8.92
CA LYS A 139 -10.10 6.71 -8.32
C LYS A 139 -10.28 6.78 -6.81
N MET A 140 -9.37 7.42 -6.13
CA MET A 140 -9.54 7.83 -4.75
C MET A 140 -10.47 9.06 -4.69
N LEU A 141 -11.56 8.96 -3.92
CA LEU A 141 -12.60 10.00 -3.88
C LEU A 141 -12.13 11.28 -3.18
N ASN A 142 -11.28 11.15 -2.17
CA ASN A 142 -10.68 12.25 -1.43
C ASN A 142 -9.18 12.43 -1.75
N GLU A 143 -8.78 12.16 -3.01
CA GLU A 143 -7.40 12.25 -3.46
C GLU A 143 -6.78 13.62 -3.22
N TYR A 144 -7.55 14.68 -3.40
CA TYR A 144 -7.07 16.05 -3.26
C TYR A 144 -6.58 16.34 -1.84
N GLU A 145 -7.36 15.95 -0.83
CA GLU A 145 -7.05 16.13 0.57
C GLU A 145 -5.82 15.32 0.97
N VAL A 146 -5.77 14.05 0.53
CA VAL A 146 -4.63 13.16 0.82
C VAL A 146 -3.34 13.71 0.17
N ARG A 147 -3.39 14.10 -1.10
CA ARG A 147 -2.23 14.70 -1.80
C ARG A 147 -1.77 15.99 -1.11
N LYS A 148 -2.71 16.87 -0.74
CA LYS A 148 -2.42 18.11 -0.04
C LYS A 148 -1.69 17.83 1.29
N LEU A 149 -2.15 16.83 2.05
CA LEU A 149 -1.49 16.42 3.29
C LEU A 149 -0.08 15.88 3.03
N LEU A 150 0.08 14.96 2.09
CA LEU A 150 1.39 14.38 1.77
C LEU A 150 2.41 15.44 1.31
N LYS A 151 1.97 16.46 0.58
CA LYS A 151 2.81 17.57 0.14
C LYS A 151 3.31 18.48 1.28
N THR A 152 2.71 18.42 2.46
CA THR A 152 3.25 19.15 3.63
C THR A 152 4.55 18.56 4.16
N HIS A 153 4.80 17.27 3.87
CA HIS A 153 6.03 16.59 4.27
C HIS A 153 7.22 17.11 3.44
N LYS A 154 8.27 17.56 4.12
CA LYS A 154 9.39 18.26 3.48
C LYS A 154 10.42 17.33 2.86
N ASN A 155 10.55 16.12 3.39
CA ASN A 155 11.51 15.14 2.89
C ASN A 155 10.95 14.39 1.67
N PRO A 156 11.79 13.70 0.90
CA PRO A 156 11.34 12.88 -0.21
C PRO A 156 10.30 11.86 0.22
N LEU A 157 9.25 11.76 -0.57
CA LEU A 157 8.13 10.87 -0.35
C LEU A 157 7.95 9.97 -1.56
N ILE A 158 7.82 8.68 -1.32
CA ILE A 158 7.61 7.68 -2.37
C ILE A 158 6.21 7.11 -2.17
N VAL A 159 5.40 7.10 -3.22
CA VAL A 159 4.07 6.49 -3.20
C VAL A 159 4.09 5.23 -4.04
N LEU A 160 3.82 4.09 -3.41
CA LEU A 160 3.65 2.80 -4.08
C LEU A 160 2.15 2.51 -4.18
N GLN A 161 1.64 2.35 -5.39
CA GLN A 161 0.21 2.14 -5.64
C GLN A 161 -0.04 1.02 -6.64
N GLY A 162 -1.20 0.36 -6.54
CA GLY A 162 -1.61 -0.79 -7.36
C GLY A 162 -2.79 -0.48 -8.28
N HIS A 163 -3.76 -1.40 -8.31
CA HIS A 163 -5.11 -1.29 -8.88
C HIS A 163 -5.21 -1.21 -10.42
N TYR A 164 -4.35 -0.45 -11.07
CA TYR A 164 -4.40 -0.22 -12.53
C TYR A 164 -3.63 -1.24 -13.37
N HIS A 165 -2.97 -2.20 -12.74
CA HIS A 165 -2.16 -3.23 -13.41
C HIS A 165 -1.21 -2.67 -14.47
N CYS A 166 -0.60 -1.53 -14.22
CA CYS A 166 0.25 -0.86 -15.20
C CYS A 166 1.62 -0.49 -14.64
N VAL A 167 2.57 -0.29 -15.54
CA VAL A 167 3.92 0.17 -15.23
C VAL A 167 3.99 1.67 -15.47
N LYS A 168 3.90 2.48 -14.40
CA LYS A 168 4.02 3.94 -14.53
C LYS A 168 4.82 4.53 -13.37
N ILE A 169 5.63 5.52 -13.67
CA ILE A 169 6.34 6.34 -12.69
C ILE A 169 6.05 7.80 -13.02
N ARG A 170 5.74 8.58 -12.00
CA ARG A 170 5.45 10.00 -12.12
C ARG A 170 6.08 10.76 -10.97
N GLN A 171 6.68 11.92 -11.28
CA GLN A 171 7.08 12.90 -10.27
C GLN A 171 5.94 13.91 -10.07
N ASP A 172 5.55 14.15 -8.83
CA ASP A 172 4.61 15.19 -8.42
C ASP A 172 5.20 15.97 -7.23
N GLU A 173 5.87 17.08 -7.53
CA GLU A 173 6.63 17.88 -6.57
C GLU A 173 7.66 17.04 -5.79
N ASN A 174 7.50 16.89 -4.46
CA ASN A 174 8.38 16.09 -3.60
C ASN A 174 8.01 14.59 -3.58
N MET A 175 6.96 14.16 -4.29
CA MET A 175 6.50 12.78 -4.33
C MET A 175 6.96 12.06 -5.60
N LEU A 176 7.60 10.91 -5.46
CA LEU A 176 7.81 9.95 -6.54
C LEU A 176 6.71 8.90 -6.49
N VAL A 177 5.82 8.90 -7.46
CA VAL A 177 4.67 8.01 -7.52
C VAL A 177 4.95 6.84 -8.46
N ILE A 178 4.85 5.63 -7.95
CA ILE A 178 5.16 4.39 -8.64
C ILE A 178 3.91 3.51 -8.65
N THR A 179 3.31 3.32 -9.82
CA THR A 179 2.23 2.36 -10.00
C THR A 179 2.81 1.00 -10.39
N SER A 180 2.43 -0.03 -9.65
CA SER A 180 2.92 -1.38 -9.84
C SER A 180 2.02 -2.19 -10.77
N PRO A 181 2.62 -3.04 -11.62
CA PRO A 181 1.86 -3.98 -12.44
C PRO A 181 1.30 -5.13 -11.60
N SER A 182 0.45 -5.96 -12.22
CA SER A 182 -0.04 -7.20 -11.63
C SER A 182 0.93 -8.36 -11.88
N LEU A 183 0.96 -9.32 -10.95
CA LEU A 183 1.71 -10.57 -11.12
C LEU A 183 1.00 -11.55 -12.07
N VAL A 184 -0.33 -11.46 -12.19
CA VAL A 184 -1.15 -12.47 -12.87
C VAL A 184 -1.82 -11.97 -14.15
N THR A 185 -1.83 -10.64 -14.37
CA THR A 185 -2.33 -10.04 -15.61
C THR A 185 -1.20 -9.31 -16.34
N TYR A 186 -1.35 -9.13 -17.67
CA TYR A 186 -0.36 -8.39 -18.44
C TYR A 186 -0.11 -7.00 -17.82
N PRO A 187 1.16 -6.60 -17.64
CA PRO A 187 2.41 -7.19 -18.16
C PRO A 187 3.06 -8.29 -17.30
N ASN A 188 2.39 -8.88 -16.31
CA ASN A 188 2.90 -9.98 -15.46
C ASN A 188 4.28 -9.69 -14.88
N ALA A 189 4.38 -8.64 -14.08
CA ALA A 189 5.66 -8.16 -13.59
C ALA A 189 5.59 -7.69 -12.13
N PHE A 190 6.75 -7.57 -11.51
CA PHE A 190 6.95 -6.92 -10.22
C PHE A 190 8.04 -5.84 -10.35
N ARG A 191 8.21 -5.04 -9.33
CA ARG A 191 9.26 -4.03 -9.28
C ARG A 191 10.29 -4.37 -8.21
N VAL A 192 11.55 -4.09 -8.54
CA VAL A 192 12.62 -3.97 -7.54
C VAL A 192 12.92 -2.48 -7.41
N ILE A 193 12.81 -1.96 -6.19
CA ILE A 193 13.01 -0.56 -5.88
C ILE A 193 14.19 -0.47 -4.93
N ASN A 194 15.24 0.25 -5.33
CA ASN A 194 16.41 0.51 -4.50
C ASN A 194 16.37 1.97 -4.05
N ILE A 195 16.20 2.19 -2.75
CA ILE A 195 16.14 3.53 -2.18
C ILE A 195 17.44 3.79 -1.42
N ASN A 196 18.20 4.79 -1.86
CA ASN A 196 19.42 5.21 -1.22
C ASN A 196 19.24 6.63 -0.70
N SER A 197 19.31 6.80 0.61
CA SER A 197 19.20 8.11 1.25
C SER A 197 20.51 8.45 1.96
N ASN A 198 20.98 9.65 1.76
CA ASN A 198 22.06 10.25 2.54
C ASN A 198 21.61 11.63 3.06
N LYS A 199 22.45 12.31 3.86
CA LYS A 199 22.09 13.59 4.51
C LYS A 199 21.59 14.68 3.55
N ASN A 200 21.87 14.57 2.25
CA ASN A 200 21.61 15.63 1.27
C ASN A 200 20.72 15.16 0.10
N ARG A 201 20.45 13.86 -0.05
CA ARG A 201 19.77 13.34 -1.23
C ARG A 201 19.17 11.94 -0.99
N THR A 202 17.96 11.72 -1.49
CA THR A 202 17.37 10.40 -1.67
C THR A 202 17.33 10.05 -3.15
N LEU A 203 17.79 8.84 -3.50
CA LEU A 203 17.76 8.28 -4.85
C LEU A 203 16.90 7.02 -4.85
N VAL A 204 16.05 6.88 -5.86
CA VAL A 204 15.14 5.73 -6.05
C VAL A 204 15.41 5.07 -7.40
#